data_cefd7f71f82f9c1bb7c8312a5f009f55
#
_entry.id   cefd7f71f82f9c1bb7c8312a5f009f55
#
_cell.length_a   1.000
_cell.length_b   1.000
_cell.length_c   1.000
_cell.angle_alpha   90.00
_cell.angle_beta   90.00
_cell.angle_gamma   90.00
#
_symmetry.space_group_name_H-M   'P 1'
#
loop_
_entity.id
_entity.type
_entity.pdbx_description
1 polymer ?
#
loop_
_entity_poly.entity_id
_entity_poly.type
_entity_poly.pdbx_seq_one_letter_code
_entity_poly.pdbx_strand_id
1 'polypeptide(L)'
;MKTNKTWKLPKPVEIGGKYEWKPVVRVGTHVPFGYKQDPDDQDILLPIPEELELFEKAKRFLKQYSYREVAAWLSTQSERYISHVGLYKRVKIEQQRKNEASTQRYLAQRYKEALQKAEKLETQRLGYRERVSSSPTEA
;
A
#
# COMPACT_ATOMS: atom_id res chain seq x y z
N MET A 1 26.60 -6.01 19.68
CA MET A 1 26.43 -6.53 19.43
C MET A 1 26.91 -7.07 18.93
N LYS A 2 27.03 -7.51 18.85
CA LYS A 2 27.38 -8.02 18.32
C LYS A 2 27.00 -8.53 17.63
N THR A 3 27.06 -8.28 17.19
CA THR A 3 26.40 -8.81 16.43
C THR A 3 26.95 -9.91 16.00
N ASN A 4 26.47 -10.66 15.85
CA ASN A 4 26.77 -11.84 15.43
C ASN A 4 27.02 -11.84 14.00
N LYS A 5 28.16 -11.93 13.59
CA LYS A 5 28.44 -11.87 12.21
C LYS A 5 27.93 -13.03 11.42
N THR A 6 27.71 -14.15 12.07
CA THR A 6 27.24 -15.32 11.35
C THR A 6 25.73 -15.42 11.34
N TRP A 7 25.05 -14.55 12.07
CA TRP A 7 23.61 -14.63 12.12
C TRP A 7 22.98 -14.09 10.85
N LYS A 8 22.00 -14.79 10.33
CA LYS A 8 21.29 -14.34 9.14
C LYS A 8 19.83 -14.66 9.30
N LEU A 9 19.03 -13.81 8.72
CA LEU A 9 17.61 -14.09 8.68
C LEU A 9 17.35 -15.30 7.81
N PRO A 10 16.40 -16.11 8.18
CA PRO A 10 16.07 -17.25 7.35
C PRO A 10 15.48 -16.79 6.03
N LYS A 11 15.56 -17.61 5.03
CA LYS A 11 15.02 -17.26 3.74
C LYS A 11 13.51 -17.24 3.84
N PRO A 12 12.87 -16.21 3.31
CA PRO A 12 11.42 -16.15 3.37
C PRO A 12 10.81 -17.15 2.41
N VAL A 13 9.61 -17.54 2.75
CA VAL A 13 8.85 -18.40 1.87
C VAL A 13 8.46 -17.54 0.68
N GLU A 14 8.56 -18.14 -0.49
CA GLU A 14 8.24 -17.39 -1.66
C GLU A 14 6.83 -16.97 -1.68
N ILE A 15 6.56 -15.72 -2.04
CA ILE A 15 5.22 -15.22 -2.13
C ILE A 15 4.69 -15.57 -3.48
N GLY A 16 3.63 -16.30 -3.54
CA GLY A 16 3.05 -16.61 -4.81
C GLY A 16 2.53 -15.35 -5.44
N GLY A 17 2.41 -15.33 -6.69
CA GLY A 17 1.89 -14.18 -7.38
C GLY A 17 2.95 -13.15 -7.65
N LYS A 18 2.67 -12.32 -8.57
CA LYS A 18 3.57 -11.27 -8.95
C LYS A 18 2.99 -9.94 -8.62
N TYR A 19 3.84 -9.03 -8.19
CA TYR A 19 3.42 -7.68 -7.92
C TYR A 19 3.61 -6.85 -9.16
N GLU A 20 2.66 -5.99 -9.41
CA GLU A 20 2.79 -5.08 -10.51
C GLU A 20 3.12 -3.73 -9.94
N TRP A 21 4.33 -3.26 -10.14
CA TRP A 21 4.77 -2.01 -9.55
C TRP A 21 4.64 -0.90 -10.57
N LYS A 22 4.12 0.22 -10.15
CA LYS A 22 3.87 1.33 -11.05
C LYS A 22 4.62 2.57 -10.60
N PRO A 23 4.92 3.47 -11.53
CA PRO A 23 5.53 4.73 -11.16
C PRO A 23 4.62 5.53 -10.25
N VAL A 24 5.21 6.31 -9.37
CA VAL A 24 4.45 7.14 -8.45
C VAL A 24 4.98 8.55 -8.49
N VAL A 25 4.14 9.48 -8.08
CA VAL A 25 4.52 10.87 -8.04
C VAL A 25 5.41 11.13 -6.85
N ARG A 26 6.45 11.90 -7.06
CA ARG A 26 7.38 12.23 -5.99
C ARG A 26 6.74 13.23 -5.04
N VAL A 27 6.85 12.95 -3.75
CA VAL A 27 6.22 13.81 -2.77
C VAL A 27 7.23 14.72 -2.08
N GLY A 28 8.46 14.32 -1.96
CA GLY A 28 9.45 15.14 -1.30
C GLY A 28 10.75 15.08 -2.04
N THR A 29 11.80 15.62 -1.45
CA THR A 29 13.11 15.57 -2.08
C THR A 29 13.79 14.23 -1.89
N HIS A 30 13.35 13.48 -0.89
CA HIS A 30 13.96 12.20 -0.60
C HIS A 30 13.36 11.11 -1.47
N VAL A 31 14.19 10.27 -2.03
CA VAL A 31 13.73 9.14 -2.82
C VAL A 31 13.61 7.94 -1.91
N PRO A 32 12.40 7.42 -1.73
CA PRO A 32 12.21 6.32 -0.79
C PRO A 32 12.81 5.01 -1.28
N PHE A 33 13.03 4.10 -0.35
CA PHE A 33 13.56 2.80 -0.68
C PHE A 33 12.63 2.10 -1.66
N GLY A 34 13.18 1.47 -2.65
CA GLY A 34 12.39 0.77 -3.65
C GLY A 34 12.08 1.57 -4.88
N TYR A 35 12.49 2.83 -4.90
CA TYR A 35 12.21 3.71 -6.04
C TYR A 35 13.46 4.47 -6.44
N LYS A 36 13.45 4.92 -7.68
CA LYS A 36 14.51 5.78 -8.18
C LYS A 36 13.89 6.90 -8.97
N GLN A 37 14.63 7.98 -9.12
CA GLN A 37 14.14 9.12 -9.84
C GLN A 37 14.16 8.83 -11.34
N ASP A 38 13.11 9.25 -12.02
CA ASP A 38 13.02 9.09 -13.45
C ASP A 38 14.02 10.06 -14.08
N PRO A 39 14.90 9.61 -14.96
CA PRO A 39 15.85 10.50 -15.62
C PRO A 39 15.18 11.60 -16.43
N ASP A 40 14.01 11.34 -16.96
CA ASP A 40 13.33 12.30 -17.79
C ASP A 40 12.44 13.27 -17.02
N ASP A 41 11.94 12.86 -15.86
CA ASP A 41 11.03 13.69 -15.10
C ASP A 41 11.33 13.51 -13.62
N GLN A 42 11.87 14.54 -13.01
CA GLN A 42 12.29 14.48 -11.61
C GLN A 42 11.13 14.31 -10.65
N ASP A 43 9.93 14.61 -11.10
CA ASP A 43 8.75 14.49 -10.23
C ASP A 43 8.16 13.08 -10.23
N ILE A 44 8.73 12.18 -11.01
CA ILE A 44 8.23 10.81 -11.09
C ILE A 44 9.26 9.87 -10.49
N LEU A 45 8.79 8.93 -9.70
CA LEU A 45 9.65 7.89 -9.13
C LEU A 45 9.32 6.58 -9.80
N LEU A 46 10.35 5.93 -10.29
CA LEU A 46 10.19 4.63 -10.93
C LEU A 46 10.44 3.53 -9.93
N PRO A 47 9.65 2.49 -9.93
CA PRO A 47 9.86 1.40 -8.98
C PRO A 47 11.07 0.57 -9.36
N ILE A 48 11.75 0.05 -8.35
CA ILE A 48 12.82 -0.91 -8.52
C ILE A 48 12.28 -2.22 -8.00
N PRO A 49 11.84 -3.11 -8.89
CA PRO A 49 11.13 -4.31 -8.43
C PRO A 49 11.90 -5.15 -7.45
N GLU A 50 13.21 -5.25 -7.64
CA GLU A 50 14.04 -6.05 -6.74
C GLU A 50 14.03 -5.51 -5.33
N GLU A 51 14.13 -4.19 -5.20
CA GLU A 51 14.11 -3.58 -3.87
C GLU A 51 12.73 -3.67 -3.23
N LEU A 52 11.70 -3.50 -4.04
CA LEU A 52 10.34 -3.59 -3.50
C LEU A 52 10.00 -5.00 -3.05
N GLU A 53 10.48 -5.99 -3.78
CA GLU A 53 10.28 -7.37 -3.35
C GLU A 53 11.04 -7.66 -2.06
N LEU A 54 12.26 -7.14 -1.95
CA LEU A 54 13.01 -7.29 -0.72
C LEU A 54 12.29 -6.62 0.44
N PHE A 55 11.66 -5.49 0.18
CA PHE A 55 10.91 -4.80 1.22
C PHE A 55 9.70 -5.62 1.66
N GLU A 56 9.02 -6.27 0.73
CA GLU A 56 7.90 -7.13 1.11
C GLU A 56 8.38 -8.29 1.97
N LYS A 57 9.51 -8.84 1.64
CA LYS A 57 10.09 -9.90 2.47
C LYS A 57 10.48 -9.38 3.84
N ALA A 58 11.01 -8.16 3.87
CA ALA A 58 11.38 -7.55 5.13
C ALA A 58 10.19 -7.38 6.05
N LYS A 59 9.04 -6.98 5.49
CA LYS A 59 7.84 -6.81 6.29
C LYS A 59 7.42 -8.12 6.95
N ARG A 60 7.65 -9.24 6.27
CA ARG A 60 7.35 -10.52 6.87
C ARG A 60 8.28 -10.84 8.02
N PHE A 61 9.55 -10.51 7.86
CA PHE A 61 10.51 -10.77 8.92
C PHE A 61 10.24 -9.91 10.17
N LEU A 62 9.58 -8.78 10.00
CA LEU A 62 9.29 -7.93 11.15
C LEU A 62 8.34 -8.57 12.14
N LYS A 63 7.71 -9.65 11.77
CA LYS A 63 6.87 -10.38 12.70
C LYS A 63 7.68 -11.17 13.71
N GLN A 64 8.93 -11.46 13.40
CA GLN A 64 9.76 -12.26 14.27
C GLN A 64 11.05 -11.57 14.72
N TYR A 65 11.49 -10.58 13.99
CA TYR A 65 12.78 -9.95 14.23
C TYR A 65 12.60 -8.46 14.45
N SER A 66 13.59 -7.84 15.07
CA SER A 66 13.52 -6.42 15.38
C SER A 66 13.72 -5.57 14.13
N TYR A 67 13.32 -4.32 14.22
CA TYR A 67 13.53 -3.40 13.11
C TYR A 67 15.02 -3.23 12.79
N ARG A 68 15.86 -3.27 13.80
CA ARG A 68 17.29 -3.14 13.55
C ARG A 68 17.84 -4.31 12.75
N GLU A 69 17.43 -5.50 13.12
CA GLU A 69 17.90 -6.69 12.43
C GLU A 69 17.41 -6.73 11.00
N VAL A 70 16.15 -6.39 10.81
CA VAL A 70 15.58 -6.43 9.46
C VAL A 70 16.18 -5.32 8.60
N ALA A 71 16.40 -4.15 9.19
CA ALA A 71 17.02 -3.06 8.44
C ALA A 71 18.44 -3.42 8.01
N ALA A 72 19.18 -4.08 8.87
CA ALA A 72 20.53 -4.52 8.51
C ALA A 72 20.48 -5.55 7.40
N TRP A 73 19.56 -6.48 7.49
CA TRP A 73 19.39 -7.48 6.45
C TRP A 73 19.02 -6.83 5.11
N LEU A 74 18.07 -5.91 5.16
CA LEU A 74 17.58 -5.27 3.95
C LEU A 74 18.67 -4.44 3.30
N SER A 75 19.45 -3.71 4.10
CA SER A 75 20.56 -2.93 3.58
C SER A 75 21.60 -3.80 2.91
N THR A 76 21.88 -4.96 3.49
CA THR A 76 22.85 -5.88 2.92
C THR A 76 22.35 -6.47 1.62
N GLN A 77 21.10 -6.88 1.59
CA GLN A 77 20.56 -7.53 0.40
C GLN A 77 20.39 -6.58 -0.77
N SER A 78 20.00 -5.35 -0.50
CA SER A 78 19.73 -4.40 -1.56
C SER A 78 20.94 -3.56 -1.92
N GLU A 79 21.98 -3.60 -1.07
CA GLU A 79 23.16 -2.77 -1.24
C GLU A 79 22.81 -1.28 -1.16
N ARG A 80 21.70 -0.98 -0.51
CA ARG A 80 21.28 0.40 -0.33
C ARG A 80 20.91 0.55 1.13
N TYR A 81 21.55 1.51 1.78
CA TYR A 81 21.37 1.67 3.22
C TYR A 81 19.97 2.13 3.60
N ILE A 82 19.39 1.47 4.59
CA ILE A 82 18.18 1.94 5.21
C ILE A 82 18.33 1.72 6.70
N SER A 83 18.05 2.76 7.49
CA SER A 83 18.19 2.67 8.92
C SER A 83 16.94 2.02 9.51
N HIS A 84 17.06 1.55 10.77
CA HIS A 84 15.91 0.95 11.41
C HIS A 84 14.79 1.97 11.63
N VAL A 85 15.14 3.23 11.85
CA VAL A 85 14.15 4.28 12.00
C VAL A 85 13.45 4.52 10.67
N GLY A 86 14.21 4.55 9.58
CA GLY A 86 13.62 4.73 8.25
C GLY A 86 12.68 3.58 7.91
N LEU A 87 13.10 2.38 8.21
CA LEU A 87 12.26 1.21 7.98
C LEU A 87 10.98 1.28 8.79
N TYR A 88 11.09 1.64 10.06
CA TYR A 88 9.94 1.77 10.93
C TYR A 88 8.93 2.78 10.39
N LYS A 89 9.43 3.95 10.00
CA LYS A 89 8.55 4.99 9.47
C LYS A 89 7.89 4.56 8.18
N ARG A 90 8.64 3.89 7.32
CA ARG A 90 8.10 3.44 6.05
C ARG A 90 6.97 2.43 6.25
N VAL A 91 7.17 1.49 7.16
CA VAL A 91 6.16 0.48 7.44
C VAL A 91 4.93 1.12 8.07
N LYS A 92 5.14 2.07 8.99
CA LYS A 92 4.03 2.74 9.63
C LYS A 92 3.18 3.53 8.67
N ILE A 93 3.82 4.27 7.78
CA ILE A 93 3.10 5.05 6.80
C ILE A 93 2.29 4.16 5.87
N GLU A 94 2.89 3.06 5.47
CA GLU A 94 2.20 2.12 4.59
C GLU A 94 0.98 1.52 5.28
N GLN A 95 1.13 1.16 6.53
CA GLN A 95 0.04 0.61 7.30
C GLN A 95 -1.08 1.62 7.45
N GLN A 96 -0.72 2.86 7.73
CA GLN A 96 -1.69 3.93 7.85
C GLN A 96 -2.47 4.11 6.57
N ARG A 97 -1.80 4.11 5.44
CA ARG A 97 -2.46 4.25 4.15
C ARG A 97 -3.41 3.10 3.87
N LYS A 98 -3.01 1.90 4.24
CA LYS A 98 -3.88 0.75 4.07
C LYS A 98 -5.12 0.85 4.94
N ASN A 99 -4.94 1.32 6.17
CA ASN A 99 -6.06 1.47 7.08
C ASN A 99 -7.02 2.53 6.59
N GLU A 100 -6.49 3.63 6.09
CA GLU A 100 -7.32 4.70 5.54
C GLU A 100 -8.10 4.22 4.33
N ALA A 101 -7.43 3.51 3.44
CA ALA A 101 -8.10 2.99 2.25
C ALA A 101 -9.20 2.01 2.63
N SER A 102 -8.93 1.18 3.63
CA SER A 102 -9.91 0.23 4.11
C SER A 102 -11.13 0.94 4.69
N THR A 103 -10.88 1.98 5.49
CA THR A 103 -11.95 2.77 6.07
C THR A 103 -12.78 3.45 4.99
N GLN A 104 -12.11 3.99 3.99
CA GLN A 104 -12.81 4.64 2.89
C GLN A 104 -13.71 3.66 2.14
N ARG A 105 -13.21 2.46 1.89
CA ARG A 105 -14.01 1.45 1.21
C ARG A 105 -15.23 1.05 2.05
N TYR A 106 -15.02 0.94 3.35
CA TYR A 106 -16.12 0.60 4.26
C TYR A 106 -17.20 1.68 4.24
N LEU A 107 -16.79 2.93 4.31
CA LEU A 107 -17.74 4.04 4.29
C LEU A 107 -18.47 4.12 2.95
N ALA A 108 -17.76 3.90 1.87
CA ALA A 108 -18.38 3.91 0.56
C ALA A 108 -19.44 2.81 0.45
N GLN A 109 -19.15 1.66 0.98
CA GLN A 109 -20.10 0.55 0.96
C GLN A 109 -21.34 0.88 1.79
N ARG A 110 -21.13 1.47 2.96
CA ARG A 110 -22.24 1.86 3.82
C ARG A 110 -23.12 2.90 3.14
N TYR A 111 -22.48 3.84 2.47
CA TYR A 111 -23.21 4.88 1.78
C TYR A 111 -24.05 4.29 0.66
N LYS A 112 -23.47 3.37 -0.08
CA LYS A 112 -24.18 2.71 -1.16
C LYS A 112 -25.40 1.94 -0.65
N GLU A 113 -25.24 1.23 0.45
CA GLU A 113 -26.33 0.50 1.04
C GLU A 113 -27.44 1.43 1.51
N ALA A 114 -27.07 2.57 2.08
CA ALA A 114 -28.04 3.52 2.54
C ALA A 114 -28.83 4.09 1.38
N LEU A 115 -28.18 4.37 0.27
CA LEU A 115 -28.88 4.86 -0.90
C LEU A 115 -29.87 3.83 -1.44
N GLN A 116 -29.46 2.59 -1.50
CA GLN A 116 -30.35 1.53 -1.97
C GLN A 116 -31.56 1.37 -1.08
N LYS A 117 -31.35 1.51 0.22
CA LYS A 117 -32.42 1.41 1.17
C LYS A 117 -33.39 2.56 1.00
N ALA A 118 -32.86 3.75 0.82
CA ALA A 118 -33.68 4.92 0.63
C ALA A 118 -34.53 4.81 -0.63
N GLU A 119 -33.94 4.32 -1.70
CA GLU A 119 -34.67 4.13 -2.94
C GLU A 119 -35.79 3.12 -2.78
N LYS A 120 -35.50 2.06 -2.03
CA LYS A 120 -36.50 1.06 -1.81
C LYS A 120 -37.66 1.60 -1.03
N LEU A 121 -37.38 2.35 0.00
CA LEU A 121 -38.44 2.96 0.81
C LEU A 121 -39.24 3.95 -0.01
N GLU A 122 -38.59 4.70 -0.84
CA GLU A 122 -39.27 5.66 -1.67
C GLU A 122 -40.20 4.95 -2.65
N THR A 123 -39.72 3.90 -3.25
CA THR A 123 -40.54 3.12 -4.16
C THR A 123 -41.76 2.56 -3.45
N GLN A 124 -41.58 2.06 -2.25
CA GLN A 124 -42.69 1.51 -1.49
C GLN A 124 -43.71 2.55 -1.13
N ARG A 125 -43.25 3.75 -0.77
CA ARG A 125 -44.18 4.76 -0.38
C ARG A 125 -44.88 5.39 -1.53
N LEU A 126 -44.18 5.72 -2.57
CA LEU A 126 -44.73 6.40 -3.70
C LEU A 126 -45.28 5.47 -4.74
N GLY A 127 -45.13 4.20 -4.52
CA GLY A 127 -45.53 3.38 -5.59
C GLY A 127 -44.51 3.38 -6.59
N TYR A 128 -44.92 3.13 -7.76
CA TYR A 128 -43.95 2.93 -8.62
C TYR A 128 -43.36 4.05 -9.11
N ARG A 129 -42.90 4.63 -9.42
CA ARG A 129 -42.52 5.65 -9.96
C ARG A 129 -41.37 5.77 -10.30
N GLU A 130 -41.03 6.02 -10.62
CA GLU A 130 -40.18 6.46 -10.92
C GLU A 130 -39.01 6.21 -11.27
N ARG A 131 -38.57 5.27 -11.38
CA ARG A 131 -37.46 5.05 -11.88
C ARG A 131 -37.35 5.59 -13.16
N VAL A 132 -38.26 5.64 -13.82
CA VAL A 132 -38.26 6.16 -15.08
C VAL A 132 -37.81 7.51 -15.13
N SER A 133 -38.27 8.28 -14.28
CA SER A 133 -37.94 9.63 -14.36
C SER A 133 -36.52 9.86 -14.06
N SER A 134 -35.92 8.94 -13.43
CA SER A 134 -34.55 9.21 -13.15
C SER A 134 -33.73 8.99 -14.38
N SER A 135 -34.32 8.47 -15.40
CA SER A 135 -33.56 8.29 -16.52
C SER A 135 -33.44 9.55 -17.22
N PRO A 136 -32.39 10.03 -17.28
CA PRO A 136 -32.26 11.29 -17.77
C PRO A 136 -32.51 11.41 -19.13
N THR A 137 -32.37 10.82 -19.62
CA THR A 137 -32.42 11.01 -20.81
C THR A 137 -33.40 11.24 -21.41
N GLU A 138 -33.96 11.10 -21.36
CA GLU A 138 -34.83 11.28 -21.92
C GLU A 138 -35.03 12.26 -22.43
N ALA A 139 -34.92 12.59 -22.43
CA ALA A 139 -35.28 13.57 -22.91
C ALA A 139 -35.35 13.96 -23.66
#